data_0720b7b2b2fd936c05b86c95859b6dc3
#
_entry.id   0720b7b2b2fd936c05b86c95859b6dc3
#
_cell.length_a   1.000
_cell.length_b   1.000
_cell.length_c   1.000
_cell.angle_alpha   90.00
_cell.angle_beta   90.00
_cell.angle_gamma   90.00
#
_symmetry.space_group_name_H-M   'P 1'
#
loop_
_entity.id
_entity.type
_entity.pdbx_description
1 polymer ?
#
loop_
_entity_poly.entity_id
_entity_poly.type
_entity_poly.pdbx_seq_one_letter_code
_entity_poly.pdbx_strand_id
1 'polypeptide(L)'
;MDPLAELVKLDPKSIGVGQYQHDVNQTRLKEKLDQTVESCVNNVGVNLNTSSKYLLSYVSGIGPVLADNIIKYRQENGSFKSRKELLKVPRLGAKVYEQAAGFLRIKDGDNPLDASGVHPESYKLVAKIAQDHKLSMEEIIGNDALKTISISSYIDDTHGELSLKDIIRELQKPGVDPRSTAEAFEFAKVYTINDLYVDMIIPGQVTNLTNFGAFVDIGVKQDGLLHIS
;
A
#
# COMPACT_ATOMS: atom_id res chain seq x y z
N MET A 1 -9.59 13.14 0.96
CA MET A 1 -8.81 13.05 -0.30
C MET A 1 -7.69 12.06 -0.05
N ASP A 2 -7.44 11.13 -0.94
CA ASP A 2 -6.33 10.19 -0.80
C ASP A 2 -5.01 10.90 -1.14
N PRO A 3 -4.10 11.11 -0.15
CA PRO A 3 -2.85 11.83 -0.38
C PRO A 3 -1.96 11.15 -1.44
N LEU A 4 -1.98 9.82 -1.50
CA LEU A 4 -1.18 9.06 -2.46
C LEU A 4 -1.60 9.37 -3.91
N ALA A 5 -2.90 9.51 -4.17
CA ALA A 5 -3.43 9.82 -5.49
C ALA A 5 -2.95 11.17 -6.05
N GLU A 6 -2.62 12.12 -5.18
CA GLU A 6 -2.04 13.40 -5.56
C GLU A 6 -0.52 13.37 -5.60
N LEU A 7 0.11 12.71 -4.61
CA LEU A 7 1.57 12.63 -4.52
C LEU A 7 2.21 11.93 -5.72
N VAL A 8 1.57 10.90 -6.27
CA VAL A 8 2.08 10.18 -7.46
C VAL A 8 2.14 11.03 -8.73
N LYS A 9 1.57 12.23 -8.73
CA LYS A 9 1.66 13.18 -9.85
C LYS A 9 2.95 14.01 -9.81
N LEU A 10 3.64 14.02 -8.67
CA LEU A 10 4.88 14.76 -8.46
C LEU A 10 6.08 13.83 -8.64
N ASP A 11 7.17 14.36 -9.22
CA ASP A 11 8.43 13.64 -9.22
C ASP A 11 8.96 13.55 -7.76
N PRO A 12 9.18 12.34 -7.22
CA PRO A 12 9.68 12.17 -5.85
C PRO A 12 10.95 12.96 -5.54
N LYS A 13 11.84 13.15 -6.53
CA LYS A 13 13.04 13.97 -6.36
C LYS A 13 12.72 15.44 -6.08
N SER A 14 11.62 15.96 -6.64
CA SER A 14 11.20 17.35 -6.46
C SER A 14 10.68 17.62 -5.04
N ILE A 15 10.19 16.61 -4.36
CA ILE A 15 9.73 16.70 -2.97
C ILE A 15 10.94 16.78 -2.02
N GLY A 16 12.07 16.17 -2.41
CA GLY A 16 13.25 16.01 -1.59
C GLY A 16 13.21 14.71 -0.77
N VAL A 17 14.22 13.88 -0.94
CA VAL A 17 14.32 12.55 -0.31
C VAL A 17 15.50 12.42 0.65
N GLY A 18 16.30 13.49 0.78
CA GLY A 18 17.40 13.53 1.72
C GLY A 18 18.42 14.61 1.39
N GLN A 19 19.17 15.02 2.39
CA GLN A 19 20.20 16.09 2.27
C GLN A 19 21.23 15.78 1.18
N TYR A 20 21.62 14.52 1.04
CA TYR A 20 22.64 14.06 0.10
C TYR A 20 22.07 13.48 -1.19
N GLN A 21 20.85 13.80 -1.56
CA GLN A 21 20.24 13.25 -2.77
C GLN A 21 21.01 13.57 -4.05
N HIS A 22 21.76 14.66 -4.08
CA HIS A 22 22.58 15.10 -5.23
C HIS A 22 23.93 14.39 -5.32
N ASP A 23 24.41 13.80 -4.23
CA ASP A 23 25.71 13.14 -4.14
C ASP A 23 25.69 11.66 -4.57
N VAL A 24 24.48 11.11 -4.76
CA VAL A 24 24.27 9.73 -5.19
C VAL A 24 24.01 9.63 -6.70
N ASN A 25 24.17 8.42 -7.26
CA ASN A 25 23.85 8.18 -8.66
C ASN A 25 22.38 8.46 -8.96
N GLN A 26 22.12 9.46 -9.80
CA GLN A 26 20.77 9.97 -10.07
C GLN A 26 19.86 8.96 -10.77
N THR A 27 20.41 8.08 -11.61
CA THR A 27 19.65 7.01 -12.28
C THR A 27 19.19 5.98 -11.27
N ARG A 28 20.08 5.49 -10.41
CA ARG A 28 19.75 4.53 -9.35
C ARG A 28 18.79 5.12 -8.33
N LEU A 29 18.95 6.40 -7.99
CA LEU A 29 18.03 7.09 -7.09
C LEU A 29 16.61 7.07 -7.69
N LYS A 30 16.48 7.48 -8.95
CA LYS A 30 15.18 7.46 -9.65
C LYS A 30 14.56 6.07 -9.66
N GLU A 31 15.32 5.05 -10.07
CA GLU A 31 14.83 3.65 -10.09
C GLU A 31 14.33 3.19 -8.71
N LYS A 32 15.06 3.51 -7.64
CA LYS A 32 14.67 3.15 -6.27
C LYS A 32 13.42 3.89 -5.80
N LEU A 33 13.29 5.16 -6.15
CA LEU A 33 12.10 5.95 -5.83
C LEU A 33 10.88 5.41 -6.59
N ASP A 34 11.00 5.14 -7.88
CA ASP A 34 9.93 4.57 -8.69
C ASP A 34 9.48 3.19 -8.12
N GLN A 35 10.43 2.31 -7.77
CA GLN A 35 10.15 1.03 -7.11
C GLN A 35 9.44 1.19 -5.77
N THR A 36 9.83 2.20 -4.98
CA THR A 36 9.22 2.47 -3.68
C THR A 36 7.78 2.95 -3.85
N VAL A 37 7.53 3.87 -4.80
CA VAL A 37 6.18 4.34 -5.12
C VAL A 37 5.31 3.20 -5.62
N GLU A 38 5.81 2.38 -6.54
CA GLU A 38 5.10 1.19 -7.03
C GLU A 38 4.73 0.24 -5.88
N SER A 39 5.68 -0.06 -5.00
CA SER A 39 5.45 -0.90 -3.82
C SER A 39 4.37 -0.31 -2.90
N CYS A 40 4.43 1.00 -2.62
CA CYS A 40 3.42 1.67 -1.79
C CYS A 40 2.03 1.62 -2.43
N VAL A 41 1.93 1.90 -3.74
CA VAL A 41 0.66 1.87 -4.49
C VAL A 41 0.04 0.48 -4.47
N ASN A 42 0.86 -0.55 -4.73
CA ASN A 42 0.40 -1.93 -4.75
C ASN A 42 -0.04 -2.42 -3.36
N ASN A 43 0.69 -2.06 -2.29
CA ASN A 43 0.33 -2.42 -0.92
C ASN A 43 -1.00 -1.80 -0.47
N VAL A 44 -1.25 -0.55 -0.83
CA VAL A 44 -2.53 0.12 -0.52
C VAL A 44 -3.67 -0.41 -1.38
N GLY A 45 -3.37 -0.73 -2.64
CA GLY A 45 -4.34 -1.09 -3.66
C GLY A 45 -5.02 0.14 -4.26
N VAL A 46 -5.51 0.00 -5.48
CA VAL A 46 -6.02 1.08 -6.31
C VAL A 46 -7.47 0.85 -6.68
N ASN A 47 -8.36 1.82 -6.42
CA ASN A 47 -9.74 1.73 -6.86
C ASN A 47 -9.83 1.94 -8.38
N LEU A 48 -10.27 0.89 -9.09
CA LEU A 48 -10.32 0.84 -10.54
C LEU A 48 -11.26 1.92 -11.14
N ASN A 49 -12.33 2.24 -10.43
CA ASN A 49 -13.36 3.14 -10.91
C ASN A 49 -13.08 4.64 -10.65
N THR A 50 -12.25 4.96 -9.66
CA THR A 50 -12.03 6.36 -9.25
C THR A 50 -10.60 6.86 -9.49
N SER A 51 -9.64 5.97 -9.66
CA SER A 51 -8.23 6.33 -9.79
C SER A 51 -7.89 7.06 -11.09
N SER A 52 -6.87 7.92 -10.99
CA SER A 52 -6.29 8.61 -12.13
C SER A 52 -5.37 7.69 -12.95
N LYS A 53 -5.05 8.08 -14.19
CA LYS A 53 -4.09 7.35 -15.01
C LYS A 53 -2.70 7.29 -14.36
N TYR A 54 -2.32 8.32 -13.64
CA TYR A 54 -1.03 8.38 -12.94
C TYR A 54 -0.95 7.31 -11.86
N LEU A 55 -1.98 7.18 -11.05
CA LEU A 55 -2.03 6.16 -10.00
C LEU A 55 -2.09 4.74 -10.59
N LEU A 56 -2.91 4.54 -11.63
CA LEU A 56 -3.00 3.26 -12.33
C LEU A 56 -1.67 2.83 -12.97
N SER A 57 -0.86 3.77 -13.46
CA SER A 57 0.43 3.43 -14.10
C SER A 57 1.48 2.90 -13.14
N TYR A 58 1.29 3.06 -11.83
CA TYR A 58 2.13 2.46 -10.79
C TYR A 58 1.63 1.09 -10.30
N VAL A 59 0.49 0.63 -10.82
CA VAL A 59 0.04 -0.74 -10.52
C VAL A 59 0.89 -1.73 -11.29
N SER A 60 1.39 -2.74 -10.60
CA SER A 60 2.25 -3.78 -11.22
C SER A 60 1.59 -4.42 -12.44
N GLY A 61 2.29 -4.44 -13.53
CA GLY A 61 1.79 -4.91 -14.84
C GLY A 61 1.00 -3.87 -15.64
N ILE A 62 0.66 -2.70 -15.08
CA ILE A 62 -0.08 -1.63 -15.77
C ILE A 62 0.84 -0.46 -16.05
N GLY A 63 1.35 -0.39 -17.27
CA GLY A 63 2.09 0.79 -17.73
C GLY A 63 1.16 1.93 -18.17
N PRO A 64 1.74 3.09 -18.54
CA PRO A 64 0.97 4.29 -18.92
C PRO A 64 -0.05 4.06 -20.04
N VAL A 65 0.29 3.23 -21.03
CA VAL A 65 -0.60 2.89 -22.17
C VAL A 65 -1.83 2.10 -21.72
N LEU A 66 -1.64 1.13 -20.83
CA LEU A 66 -2.75 0.35 -20.29
C LEU A 66 -3.61 1.17 -19.34
N ALA A 67 -3.00 2.05 -18.55
CA ALA A 67 -3.72 3.00 -17.69
C ALA A 67 -4.65 3.91 -18.53
N ASP A 68 -4.16 4.45 -19.64
CA ASP A 68 -4.99 5.23 -20.56
C ASP A 68 -6.12 4.39 -21.17
N ASN A 69 -5.86 3.13 -21.54
CA ASN A 69 -6.90 2.24 -22.08
C ASN A 69 -7.99 1.91 -21.05
N ILE A 70 -7.60 1.69 -19.77
CA ILE A 70 -8.54 1.48 -18.68
C ILE A 70 -9.44 2.71 -18.49
N ILE A 71 -8.86 3.92 -18.51
CA ILE A 71 -9.64 5.16 -18.38
C ILE A 71 -10.62 5.32 -19.55
N LYS A 72 -10.17 5.09 -20.79
CA LYS A 72 -11.04 5.15 -21.98
C LYS A 72 -12.17 4.14 -21.89
N TYR A 73 -11.84 2.88 -21.56
CA TYR A 73 -12.86 1.85 -21.39
C TYR A 73 -13.93 2.25 -20.37
N ARG A 74 -13.51 2.80 -19.22
CA ARG A 74 -14.40 3.28 -18.17
C ARG A 74 -15.29 4.45 -18.63
N GLN A 75 -14.75 5.35 -19.46
CA GLN A 75 -15.52 6.47 -20.02
C GLN A 75 -16.57 6.02 -21.04
N GLU A 76 -16.27 4.99 -21.83
CA GLU A 76 -17.14 4.47 -22.89
C GLU A 76 -18.18 3.49 -22.36
N ASN A 77 -17.83 2.64 -21.39
CA ASN A 77 -18.66 1.51 -20.92
C ASN A 77 -19.21 1.71 -19.49
N GLY A 78 -18.83 2.78 -18.81
CA GLY A 78 -19.19 3.01 -17.42
C GLY A 78 -18.24 2.34 -16.43
N SER A 79 -18.62 2.33 -15.16
CA SER A 79 -17.83 1.74 -14.07
C SER A 79 -17.70 0.24 -14.20
N PHE A 80 -16.52 -0.29 -13.93
CA PHE A 80 -16.29 -1.73 -13.83
C PHE A 80 -17.13 -2.33 -12.69
N LYS A 81 -17.80 -3.43 -12.98
CA LYS A 81 -18.57 -4.20 -11.99
C LYS A 81 -17.84 -5.44 -11.49
N SER A 82 -16.83 -5.89 -12.23
CA SER A 82 -16.02 -7.05 -11.88
C SER A 82 -14.59 -6.87 -12.36
N ARG A 83 -13.62 -7.38 -11.61
CA ARG A 83 -12.21 -7.44 -12.05
C ARG A 83 -12.05 -8.17 -13.38
N LYS A 84 -12.90 -9.17 -13.67
CA LYS A 84 -12.87 -9.89 -14.96
C LYS A 84 -13.12 -9.00 -16.18
N GLU A 85 -13.80 -7.87 -16.02
CA GLU A 85 -14.04 -6.92 -17.09
C GLU A 85 -12.76 -6.24 -17.59
N LEU A 86 -11.68 -6.26 -16.80
CA LEU A 86 -10.36 -5.83 -17.25
C LEU A 86 -9.89 -6.56 -18.52
N LEU A 87 -10.26 -7.82 -18.69
CA LEU A 87 -9.94 -8.59 -19.89
C LEU A 87 -10.61 -8.06 -21.17
N LYS A 88 -11.61 -7.19 -21.03
CA LYS A 88 -12.24 -6.49 -22.17
C LYS A 88 -11.49 -5.22 -22.57
N VAL A 89 -10.55 -4.76 -21.73
CA VAL A 89 -9.75 -3.56 -22.02
C VAL A 89 -8.72 -3.85 -23.10
N PRO A 90 -8.63 -3.01 -24.17
CA PRO A 90 -7.68 -3.23 -25.25
C PRO A 90 -6.22 -3.36 -24.73
N ARG A 91 -5.51 -4.36 -25.24
CA ARG A 91 -4.11 -4.71 -24.88
C ARG A 91 -3.91 -5.24 -23.46
N LEU A 92 -4.94 -5.41 -22.65
CA LEU A 92 -4.86 -6.03 -21.35
C LEU A 92 -5.12 -7.53 -21.49
N GLY A 93 -4.06 -8.31 -21.67
CA GLY A 93 -4.13 -9.76 -21.80
C GLY A 93 -4.17 -10.48 -20.46
N ALA A 94 -4.39 -11.81 -20.50
CA ALA A 94 -4.49 -12.65 -19.31
C ALA A 94 -3.30 -12.52 -18.36
N LYS A 95 -2.07 -12.48 -18.87
CA LYS A 95 -0.85 -12.34 -18.07
C LYS A 95 -0.82 -11.02 -17.28
N VAL A 96 -1.22 -9.92 -17.89
CA VAL A 96 -1.30 -8.60 -17.21
C VAL A 96 -2.42 -8.61 -16.19
N TYR A 97 -3.55 -9.23 -16.52
CA TYR A 97 -4.65 -9.41 -15.58
C TYR A 97 -4.22 -10.16 -14.32
N GLU A 98 -3.53 -11.29 -14.47
CA GLU A 98 -2.98 -12.06 -13.35
C GLU A 98 -2.02 -11.23 -12.48
N GLN A 99 -1.18 -10.39 -13.07
CA GLN A 99 -0.26 -9.54 -12.31
C GLN A 99 -0.96 -8.39 -11.57
N ALA A 100 -1.97 -7.79 -12.19
CA ALA A 100 -2.56 -6.54 -11.69
C ALA A 100 -3.80 -6.75 -10.80
N ALA A 101 -4.54 -7.85 -10.99
CA ALA A 101 -5.87 -8.03 -10.42
C ALA A 101 -5.92 -7.95 -8.89
N GLY A 102 -4.87 -8.44 -8.21
CA GLY A 102 -4.78 -8.38 -6.75
C GLY A 102 -4.61 -6.96 -6.18
N PHE A 103 -4.14 -6.01 -6.99
CA PHE A 103 -3.89 -4.63 -6.59
C PHE A 103 -5.02 -3.67 -6.98
N LEU A 104 -5.94 -4.11 -7.85
CA LEU A 104 -7.07 -3.33 -8.30
C LEU A 104 -8.32 -3.69 -7.51
N ARG A 105 -9.03 -2.69 -7.02
CA ARG A 105 -10.20 -2.86 -6.15
C ARG A 105 -11.44 -2.25 -6.79
N ILE A 106 -12.59 -2.89 -6.57
CA ILE A 106 -13.91 -2.41 -6.99
C ILE A 106 -14.81 -2.46 -5.75
N LYS A 107 -15.17 -1.30 -5.18
CA LYS A 107 -15.95 -1.24 -3.93
C LYS A 107 -17.40 -1.66 -4.12
N ASP A 108 -17.99 -1.29 -5.28
CA ASP A 108 -19.41 -1.52 -5.58
C ASP A 108 -19.55 -2.52 -6.74
N GLY A 109 -18.75 -3.60 -6.71
CA GLY A 109 -18.75 -4.67 -7.70
C GLY A 109 -19.75 -5.77 -7.41
N ASP A 110 -19.95 -6.64 -8.41
CA ASP A 110 -20.83 -7.81 -8.29
C ASP A 110 -20.30 -8.86 -7.31
N ASN A 111 -18.99 -8.90 -7.10
CA ASN A 111 -18.34 -9.80 -6.16
C ASN A 111 -17.72 -9.00 -5.00
N PRO A 112 -18.14 -9.25 -3.75
CA PRO A 112 -17.59 -8.56 -2.58
C PRO A 112 -16.06 -8.67 -2.45
N LEU A 113 -15.46 -9.79 -2.91
CA LEU A 113 -14.02 -9.98 -2.89
C LEU A 113 -13.27 -9.03 -3.83
N ASP A 114 -13.93 -8.45 -4.83
CA ASP A 114 -13.32 -7.45 -5.71
C ASP A 114 -13.00 -6.14 -4.96
N ALA A 115 -13.57 -5.91 -3.79
CA ALA A 115 -13.21 -4.80 -2.90
C ALA A 115 -11.98 -5.08 -2.02
N SER A 116 -11.54 -6.33 -1.92
CA SER A 116 -10.42 -6.78 -1.09
C SER A 116 -9.10 -6.90 -1.88
N GLY A 117 -7.98 -7.19 -1.20
CA GLY A 117 -6.70 -7.54 -1.82
C GLY A 117 -6.57 -9.02 -2.21
N VAL A 118 -7.60 -9.83 -1.96
CA VAL A 118 -7.59 -11.25 -2.34
C VAL A 118 -7.51 -11.39 -3.85
N HIS A 119 -6.55 -12.19 -4.33
CA HIS A 119 -6.39 -12.42 -5.76
C HIS A 119 -7.53 -13.27 -6.33
N PRO A 120 -8.02 -13.00 -7.56
CA PRO A 120 -9.13 -13.75 -8.15
C PRO A 120 -8.93 -15.26 -8.24
N GLU A 121 -7.69 -15.74 -8.35
CA GLU A 121 -7.36 -17.17 -8.33
C GLU A 121 -7.79 -17.84 -7.02
N SER A 122 -7.73 -17.11 -5.90
CA SER A 122 -8.07 -17.62 -4.57
C SER A 122 -9.57 -17.52 -4.25
N TYR A 123 -10.42 -17.00 -5.15
CA TYR A 123 -11.85 -16.84 -4.87
C TYR A 123 -12.55 -18.19 -4.62
N LYS A 124 -12.14 -19.23 -5.32
CA LYS A 124 -12.68 -20.60 -5.09
C LYS A 124 -12.34 -21.13 -3.70
N LEU A 125 -11.12 -20.85 -3.25
CA LEU A 125 -10.67 -21.23 -1.91
C LEU A 125 -11.45 -20.47 -0.83
N VAL A 126 -11.63 -19.16 -1.01
CA VAL A 126 -12.41 -18.32 -0.08
C VAL A 126 -13.87 -18.79 -0.04
N ALA A 127 -14.46 -19.12 -1.19
CA ALA A 127 -15.83 -19.67 -1.25
C ALA A 127 -15.94 -21.00 -0.50
N LYS A 128 -14.94 -21.88 -0.60
CA LYS A 128 -14.89 -23.13 0.18
C LYS A 128 -14.82 -22.84 1.69
N ILE A 129 -13.94 -21.93 2.11
CA ILE A 129 -13.82 -21.51 3.51
C ILE A 129 -15.17 -20.96 4.02
N ALA A 130 -15.82 -20.10 3.25
CA ALA A 130 -17.13 -19.56 3.60
C ALA A 130 -18.19 -20.65 3.77
N GLN A 131 -18.24 -21.59 2.84
CA GLN A 131 -19.17 -22.73 2.88
C GLN A 131 -18.95 -23.63 4.11
N ASP A 132 -17.69 -23.99 4.40
CA ASP A 132 -17.33 -24.84 5.54
C ASP A 132 -17.72 -24.19 6.88
N HIS A 133 -17.67 -22.85 6.95
CA HIS A 133 -18.07 -22.08 8.12
C HIS A 133 -19.52 -21.57 8.08
N LYS A 134 -20.30 -21.95 7.05
CA LYS A 134 -21.70 -21.55 6.86
C LYS A 134 -21.91 -20.04 6.79
N LEU A 135 -20.97 -19.33 6.17
CA LEU A 135 -20.97 -17.89 5.95
C LEU A 135 -21.27 -17.58 4.49
N SER A 136 -21.95 -16.48 4.22
CA SER A 136 -22.03 -15.90 2.86
C SER A 136 -20.72 -15.22 2.47
N MET A 137 -20.58 -14.84 1.19
CA MET A 137 -19.39 -14.14 0.71
C MET A 137 -19.26 -12.73 1.27
N GLU A 138 -20.38 -12.10 1.65
CA GLU A 138 -20.37 -10.81 2.35
C GLU A 138 -20.00 -10.99 3.82
N GLU A 139 -20.54 -12.01 4.47
CA GLU A 139 -20.33 -12.26 5.90
C GLU A 139 -18.91 -12.72 6.24
N ILE A 140 -18.19 -13.37 5.30
CA ILE A 140 -16.81 -13.79 5.55
C ILE A 140 -15.86 -12.58 5.66
N ILE A 141 -16.20 -11.47 5.01
CA ILE A 141 -15.38 -10.26 5.03
C ILE A 141 -15.55 -9.53 6.37
N GLY A 142 -14.45 -9.32 7.08
CA GLY A 142 -14.44 -8.68 8.40
C GLY A 142 -14.93 -9.58 9.54
N ASN A 143 -15.13 -10.88 9.31
CA ASN A 143 -15.67 -11.78 10.32
C ASN A 143 -14.58 -12.24 11.31
N ASP A 144 -14.90 -12.15 12.59
CA ASP A 144 -14.00 -12.60 13.66
C ASP A 144 -13.79 -14.11 13.70
N ALA A 145 -14.70 -14.91 13.14
CA ALA A 145 -14.55 -16.36 13.01
C ALA A 145 -13.27 -16.74 12.23
N LEU A 146 -12.81 -15.88 11.33
CA LEU A 146 -11.57 -16.08 10.58
C LEU A 146 -10.32 -16.20 11.48
N LYS A 147 -10.36 -15.70 12.71
CA LYS A 147 -9.25 -15.80 13.68
C LYS A 147 -9.03 -17.20 14.21
N THR A 148 -10.07 -18.04 14.18
CA THR A 148 -10.07 -19.40 14.74
C THR A 148 -9.94 -20.49 13.68
N ILE A 149 -9.84 -20.13 12.41
CA ILE A 149 -9.77 -21.09 11.30
C ILE A 149 -8.42 -21.81 11.33
N SER A 150 -8.48 -23.14 11.27
CA SER A 150 -7.30 -23.98 11.07
C SER A 150 -6.81 -23.86 9.62
N ILE A 151 -5.78 -23.06 9.40
CA ILE A 151 -5.18 -22.80 8.08
C ILE A 151 -4.70 -24.10 7.42
N SER A 152 -4.17 -25.04 8.21
CA SER A 152 -3.62 -26.30 7.71
C SER A 152 -4.61 -27.16 6.93
N SER A 153 -5.92 -27.01 7.18
CA SER A 153 -6.99 -27.73 6.47
C SER A 153 -7.20 -27.27 5.02
N TYR A 154 -6.67 -26.13 4.67
CA TYR A 154 -6.85 -25.49 3.35
C TYR A 154 -5.58 -25.38 2.53
N ILE A 155 -4.45 -25.94 3.03
CA ILE A 155 -3.20 -25.99 2.28
C ILE A 155 -3.38 -26.96 1.11
N ASP A 156 -3.06 -26.49 -0.09
CA ASP A 156 -3.04 -27.28 -1.33
C ASP A 156 -1.80 -26.97 -2.15
N ASP A 157 -1.64 -27.61 -3.31
CA ASP A 157 -0.50 -27.43 -4.20
C ASP A 157 -0.34 -25.99 -4.72
N THR A 158 -1.41 -25.20 -4.68
CA THR A 158 -1.44 -23.82 -5.17
C THR A 158 -1.39 -22.79 -4.06
N HIS A 159 -1.88 -23.13 -2.87
CA HIS A 159 -1.97 -22.24 -1.71
C HIS A 159 -1.17 -22.80 -0.53
N GLY A 160 0.03 -22.28 -0.34
CA GLY A 160 0.85 -22.57 0.82
C GLY A 160 0.39 -21.82 2.07
N GLU A 161 0.94 -22.18 3.22
CA GLU A 161 0.60 -21.61 4.53
C GLU A 161 0.71 -20.07 4.57
N LEU A 162 1.75 -19.49 3.94
CA LEU A 162 1.96 -18.04 3.90
C LEU A 162 0.85 -17.34 3.11
N SER A 163 0.52 -17.87 1.93
CA SER A 163 -0.57 -17.32 1.09
C SER A 163 -1.91 -17.36 1.80
N LEU A 164 -2.21 -18.45 2.52
CA LEU A 164 -3.43 -18.57 3.31
C LEU A 164 -3.49 -17.57 4.46
N LYS A 165 -2.37 -17.35 5.17
CA LYS A 165 -2.28 -16.32 6.21
C LYS A 165 -2.56 -14.92 5.67
N ASP A 166 -2.03 -14.60 4.49
CA ASP A 166 -2.24 -13.31 3.85
C ASP A 166 -3.70 -13.14 3.38
N ILE A 167 -4.31 -14.19 2.79
CA ILE A 167 -5.72 -14.20 2.42
C ILE A 167 -6.61 -13.96 3.65
N ILE A 168 -6.38 -14.67 4.74
CA ILE A 168 -7.17 -14.52 5.97
C ILE A 168 -7.00 -13.13 6.57
N ARG A 169 -5.76 -12.60 6.59
CA ARG A 169 -5.50 -11.24 7.06
C ARG A 169 -6.25 -10.20 6.25
N GLU A 170 -6.23 -10.35 4.92
CA GLU A 170 -6.95 -9.44 4.03
C GLU A 170 -8.47 -9.54 4.20
N LEU A 171 -9.02 -10.73 4.40
CA LEU A 171 -10.44 -10.92 4.67
C LEU A 171 -10.87 -10.33 6.02
N GLN A 172 -10.02 -10.39 7.05
CA GLN A 172 -10.32 -9.81 8.37
C GLN A 172 -10.39 -8.28 8.32
N LYS A 173 -9.55 -7.64 7.50
CA LYS A 173 -9.46 -6.18 7.39
C LYS A 173 -9.33 -5.76 5.94
N PRO A 174 -10.38 -5.94 5.12
CA PRO A 174 -10.30 -5.66 3.69
C PRO A 174 -10.08 -4.18 3.43
N GLY A 175 -9.13 -3.90 2.55
CA GLY A 175 -8.88 -2.53 2.10
C GLY A 175 -8.37 -1.58 3.19
N VAL A 176 -7.98 -2.09 4.35
CA VAL A 176 -7.27 -1.28 5.35
C VAL A 176 -5.85 -1.07 4.84
N ASP A 177 -5.45 0.19 4.80
CA ASP A 177 -4.08 0.57 4.51
C ASP A 177 -3.14 -0.15 5.49
N PRO A 178 -2.23 -1.02 5.03
CA PRO A 178 -1.34 -1.78 5.92
C PRO A 178 -0.29 -0.89 6.59
N ARG A 179 -0.16 0.35 6.13
CA ARG A 179 0.72 1.32 6.79
C ARG A 179 0.15 1.60 8.18
N SER A 180 1.00 1.53 9.20
CA SER A 180 0.65 2.04 10.51
C SER A 180 0.17 3.50 10.36
N THR A 181 -0.93 3.87 10.98
CA THR A 181 -1.27 5.28 11.15
C THR A 181 -0.04 5.92 11.76
N ALA A 182 0.68 6.72 10.96
CA ALA A 182 1.74 7.54 11.49
C ALA A 182 1.06 8.50 12.46
N GLU A 183 1.15 8.21 13.75
CA GLU A 183 0.83 9.21 14.76
C GLU A 183 1.75 10.38 14.45
N ALA A 184 1.16 11.55 14.24
CA ALA A 184 1.94 12.75 14.03
C ALA A 184 2.83 12.90 15.26
N PHE A 185 4.16 12.83 15.06
CA PHE A 185 5.09 13.02 16.15
C PHE A 185 4.95 14.46 16.65
N GLU A 186 4.48 14.62 17.87
CA GLU A 186 4.36 15.94 18.47
C GLU A 186 5.64 16.27 19.23
N PHE A 187 6.36 17.25 18.73
CA PHE A 187 7.49 17.84 19.44
C PHE A 187 7.01 18.54 20.72
N ALA A 188 7.87 18.60 21.72
CA ALA A 188 7.63 19.46 22.86
C ALA A 188 7.50 20.92 22.41
N LYS A 189 6.77 21.74 23.16
CA LYS A 189 6.62 23.18 22.88
C LYS A 189 7.90 23.95 23.23
N VAL A 190 9.01 23.52 22.62
CA VAL A 190 10.34 24.10 22.75
C VAL A 190 10.70 24.67 21.38
N TYR A 191 11.01 25.94 21.29
CA TYR A 191 11.21 26.63 20.00
C TYR A 191 12.65 27.08 19.79
N THR A 192 13.38 27.27 20.89
CA THR A 192 14.78 27.74 20.84
C THR A 192 15.65 26.92 21.78
N ILE A 193 16.97 26.92 21.55
CA ILE A 193 17.95 26.28 22.42
C ILE A 193 17.88 26.84 23.86
N ASN A 194 17.53 28.12 24.03
CA ASN A 194 17.45 28.76 25.32
C ASN A 194 16.28 28.27 26.19
N ASP A 195 15.32 27.54 25.57
CA ASP A 195 14.20 26.93 26.27
C ASP A 195 14.60 25.60 26.92
N LEU A 196 15.79 25.08 26.60
CA LEU A 196 16.32 23.82 27.12
C LEU A 196 17.06 24.01 28.43
N TYR A 197 16.90 23.07 29.34
CA TYR A 197 17.64 23.01 30.60
C TYR A 197 18.15 21.59 30.87
N VAL A 198 19.18 21.47 31.69
CA VAL A 198 19.79 20.18 32.04
C VAL A 198 18.76 19.26 32.69
N ASP A 199 18.77 17.97 32.31
CA ASP A 199 17.82 16.94 32.74
C ASP A 199 16.38 17.11 32.23
N MET A 200 16.14 17.97 31.24
CA MET A 200 14.84 18.08 30.57
C MET A 200 14.56 16.83 29.75
N ILE A 201 13.40 16.21 30.00
CA ILE A 201 12.92 15.06 29.20
C ILE A 201 11.97 15.57 28.13
N ILE A 202 12.36 15.40 26.85
CA ILE A 202 11.60 15.85 25.69
C ILE A 202 11.53 14.73 24.64
N PRO A 203 10.42 14.64 23.90
CA PRO A 203 10.34 13.75 22.76
C PRO A 203 11.28 14.23 21.64
N GLY A 204 11.97 13.31 20.97
CA GLY A 204 12.85 13.61 19.84
C GLY A 204 12.78 12.53 18.78
N GLN A 205 13.01 12.91 17.53
CA GLN A 205 13.07 12.01 16.40
C GLN A 205 14.51 11.86 15.91
N VAL A 206 15.01 10.63 15.79
CA VAL A 206 16.34 10.37 15.25
C VAL A 206 16.35 10.71 13.77
N THR A 207 17.20 11.68 13.40
CA THR A 207 17.34 12.16 12.01
C THR A 207 18.51 11.49 11.28
N ASN A 208 19.58 11.18 12.01
CA ASN A 208 20.76 10.55 11.42
C ASN A 208 21.50 9.68 12.45
N LEU A 209 22.08 8.57 11.99
CA LEU A 209 22.92 7.68 12.78
C LEU A 209 24.35 7.70 12.23
N THR A 210 25.32 7.90 13.11
CA THR A 210 26.76 7.88 12.79
C THR A 210 27.49 6.88 13.69
N ASN A 211 28.76 6.60 13.38
CA ASN A 211 29.58 5.69 14.18
C ASN A 211 29.86 6.23 15.61
N PHE A 212 29.67 7.52 15.86
CA PHE A 212 29.92 8.18 17.14
C PHE A 212 28.65 8.60 17.89
N GLY A 213 27.48 8.42 17.29
CA GLY A 213 26.22 8.77 17.95
C GLY A 213 25.04 8.95 17.01
N ALA A 214 23.93 9.42 17.55
CA ALA A 214 22.71 9.73 16.84
C ALA A 214 22.40 11.23 16.89
N PHE A 215 22.01 11.80 15.75
CA PHE A 215 21.42 13.12 15.70
C PHE A 215 19.92 13.01 15.91
N VAL A 216 19.40 13.87 16.76
CA VAL A 216 17.99 13.83 17.21
C VAL A 216 17.38 15.21 17.04
N ASP A 217 16.35 15.30 16.19
CA ASP A 217 15.50 16.48 16.09
C ASP A 217 14.56 16.53 17.30
N ILE A 218 14.58 17.62 18.01
CA ILE A 218 13.79 17.88 19.22
C ILE A 218 12.80 19.04 19.02
N GLY A 219 12.63 19.50 17.77
CA GLY A 219 11.72 20.60 17.42
C GLY A 219 12.34 21.99 17.45
N VAL A 220 13.66 22.10 17.69
CA VAL A 220 14.43 23.35 17.57
C VAL A 220 15.24 23.34 16.27
N LYS A 221 15.78 24.49 15.85
CA LYS A 221 16.50 24.62 14.58
C LYS A 221 17.83 23.83 14.48
N GLN A 222 18.27 23.22 15.56
CA GLN A 222 19.50 22.42 15.62
C GLN A 222 19.21 21.06 16.22
N ASP A 223 19.71 20.00 15.57
CA ASP A 223 19.61 18.64 16.11
C ASP A 223 20.52 18.47 17.35
N GLY A 224 20.02 17.76 18.34
CA GLY A 224 20.82 17.29 19.45
C GLY A 224 21.71 16.12 19.05
N LEU A 225 22.88 15.98 19.65
CA LEU A 225 23.75 14.82 19.49
C LEU A 225 23.67 13.91 20.71
N LEU A 226 23.18 12.70 20.53
CA LEU A 226 23.30 11.62 21.50
C LEU A 226 24.61 10.86 21.20
N HIS A 227 25.68 11.17 21.94
CA HIS A 227 26.97 10.54 21.75
C HIS A 227 27.01 9.14 22.35
N ILE A 228 27.85 8.25 21.78
CA ILE A 228 27.93 6.82 22.16
C ILE A 228 28.72 6.58 23.45
N SER A 229 29.41 7.64 23.97
CA SER A 229 30.27 7.56 25.18
C SER A 229 29.46 7.60 26.45
#